data_18f6e8abadc8ce30ccf9286574fd884b
#
_entry.id   18f6e8abadc8ce30ccf9286574fd884b
#
_cell.length_a   1.000
_cell.length_b   1.000
_cell.length_c   1.000
_cell.angle_alpha   90.00
_cell.angle_beta   90.00
_cell.angle_gamma   90.00
#
_symmetry.space_group_name_H-M   'P 1'
#
loop_
_entity.id
_entity.type
_entity.pdbx_description
1 polymer ?
#
loop_
_entity_poly.entity_id
_entity_poly.type
_entity_poly.pdbx_seq_one_letter_code
_entity_poly.pdbx_strand_id
1 'polypeptide(L)'
;MIQLVKNEKLELQYRENFGAWTYFIQIPEIQEMKGQWGSMKVSGTLDDYNLENHNLAPRKDEDYLISINKTIREKLNKKPGDKILVNLWLEFL
;
A
#
# COMPACT_ATOMS: atom_id res chain seq x y z
N MET A 1 2.31 14.58 -9.41
CA MET A 1 2.24 13.44 -8.47
C MET A 1 3.62 13.04 -8.01
N ILE A 2 3.74 12.59 -6.78
CA ILE A 2 5.00 12.10 -6.24
C ILE A 2 5.01 10.59 -6.33
N GLN A 3 6.04 10.02 -6.92
CA GLN A 3 6.17 8.56 -6.96
C GLN A 3 6.70 8.07 -5.61
N LEU A 4 5.93 7.23 -4.94
CA LEU A 4 6.28 6.69 -3.63
C LEU A 4 7.08 5.40 -3.73
N VAL A 5 6.74 4.55 -4.68
CA VAL A 5 7.37 3.24 -4.86
C VAL A 5 7.58 3.03 -6.35
N LYS A 6 8.77 2.61 -6.73
CA LYS A 6 9.11 2.35 -8.12
C LYS A 6 9.69 0.95 -8.27
N ASN A 7 8.94 0.06 -8.91
CA ASN A 7 9.36 -1.30 -9.22
C ASN A 7 10.00 -2.04 -8.05
N GLU A 8 9.42 -1.91 -6.86
CA GLU A 8 9.91 -2.61 -5.68
C GLU A 8 9.04 -3.81 -5.37
N LYS A 9 9.67 -4.90 -4.97
CA LYS A 9 8.95 -6.09 -4.52
C LYS A 9 8.73 -5.98 -3.02
N LEU A 10 7.47 -5.87 -2.63
CA LEU A 10 7.09 -5.70 -1.23
C LEU A 10 6.23 -6.88 -0.81
N GLU A 11 6.40 -7.29 0.44
CA GLU A 11 5.73 -8.48 0.96
C GLU A 11 4.29 -8.18 1.35
N LEU A 12 3.38 -9.07 0.95
CA LEU A 12 2.01 -9.05 1.46
C LEU A 12 2.04 -9.57 2.88
N GLN A 13 1.53 -8.79 3.83
CA GLN A 13 1.58 -9.12 5.24
C GLN A 13 0.19 -9.35 5.80
N TYR A 14 0.14 -10.09 6.89
CA TYR A 14 -1.08 -10.42 7.60
C TYR A 14 -0.89 -10.13 9.08
N ARG A 15 -1.88 -9.47 9.68
CA ARG A 15 -1.88 -9.23 11.13
C ARG A 15 -3.29 -9.50 11.66
N GLU A 16 -3.39 -10.48 12.53
CA GLU A 16 -4.66 -10.90 13.09
C GLU A 16 -5.33 -9.78 13.88
N ASN A 17 -6.66 -9.72 13.80
CA ASN A 17 -7.47 -8.76 14.55
C ASN A 17 -7.19 -7.29 14.21
N PHE A 18 -6.77 -7.04 12.98
CA PHE A 18 -6.44 -5.69 12.54
C PHE A 18 -7.55 -5.05 11.69
N GLY A 19 -8.73 -5.67 11.66
CA GLY A 19 -9.89 -5.19 10.94
C GLY A 19 -9.65 -5.10 9.44
N ALA A 20 -10.01 -3.98 8.82
CA ALA A 20 -9.81 -3.77 7.39
C ALA A 20 -8.35 -3.82 6.97
N TRP A 21 -7.43 -3.73 7.93
CA TRP A 21 -5.99 -3.73 7.71
C TRP A 21 -5.35 -5.07 8.00
N THR A 22 -6.16 -6.13 8.09
CA THR A 22 -5.66 -7.48 8.36
C THR A 22 -4.64 -7.91 7.32
N TYR A 23 -4.87 -7.60 6.03
CA TYR A 23 -3.91 -7.83 4.96
C TYR A 23 -3.44 -6.48 4.45
N PHE A 24 -2.13 -6.30 4.39
CA PHE A 24 -1.57 -5.00 4.03
C PHE A 24 -0.18 -5.13 3.43
N ILE A 25 0.27 -4.04 2.81
CA ILE A 25 1.64 -3.88 2.37
C ILE A 25 2.19 -2.64 3.06
N GLN A 26 3.36 -2.77 3.68
CA GLN A 26 4.06 -1.62 4.24
C GLN A 26 4.77 -0.87 3.15
N ILE A 27 4.57 0.44 3.09
CA ILE A 27 5.21 1.30 2.11
C ILE A 27 6.40 1.94 2.79
N PRO A 28 7.62 1.82 2.23
CA PRO A 28 8.80 2.37 2.86
C PRO A 28 8.66 3.87 3.15
N GLU A 29 9.26 4.31 4.24
CA GLU A 29 9.19 5.70 4.65
C GLU A 29 9.70 6.63 3.55
N ILE A 30 8.95 7.70 3.31
CA ILE A 30 9.28 8.68 2.29
C ILE A 30 9.38 10.03 2.95
N GLN A 31 10.56 10.65 2.84
CA GLN A 31 10.85 11.91 3.53
C GLN A 31 9.88 13.02 3.15
N GLU A 32 9.48 13.08 1.90
CA GLU A 32 8.56 14.10 1.40
C GLU A 32 7.17 14.04 2.05
N MET A 33 6.84 12.90 2.64
CA MET A 33 5.54 12.70 3.27
C MET A 33 5.58 12.88 4.78
N LYS A 34 6.74 13.14 5.33
CA LYS A 34 6.90 13.30 6.76
C LYS A 34 6.09 14.50 7.23
N GLY A 35 5.24 14.27 8.22
CA GLY A 35 4.39 15.33 8.73
C GLY A 35 3.05 15.46 8.02
N GLN A 36 2.79 14.67 7.01
CA GLN A 36 1.50 14.65 6.33
C GLN A 36 0.50 13.87 7.19
N TRP A 37 -0.66 14.45 7.40
CA TRP A 37 -1.72 13.84 8.19
C TRP A 37 -3.02 13.83 7.42
N GLY A 38 -3.91 12.92 7.78
CA GLY A 38 -5.22 12.83 7.17
C GLY A 38 -5.27 11.79 6.06
N SER A 39 -6.35 11.82 5.30
CA SER A 39 -6.56 10.85 4.24
C SER A 39 -5.70 11.16 3.04
N MET A 40 -4.90 10.19 2.65
CA MET A 40 -4.09 10.28 1.44
C MET A 40 -4.52 9.18 0.49
N LYS A 41 -4.44 9.45 -0.80
CA LYS A 41 -4.80 8.49 -1.83
C LYS A 41 -3.60 8.19 -2.70
N VAL A 42 -3.51 6.93 -3.14
CA VAL A 42 -2.45 6.51 -4.05
C VAL A 42 -3.05 5.80 -5.24
N SER A 43 -2.33 5.84 -6.34
CA SER A 43 -2.64 5.04 -7.54
C SER A 43 -1.37 4.37 -8.00
N GLY A 44 -1.51 3.34 -8.81
CA GLY A 44 -0.37 2.65 -9.37
C GLY A 44 -0.71 1.22 -9.73
N THR A 45 0.27 0.34 -9.57
CA THR A 45 0.07 -1.08 -9.91
C THR A 45 0.62 -1.99 -8.81
N LEU A 46 -0.08 -3.11 -8.62
CA LEU A 46 0.35 -4.22 -7.78
C LEU A 46 0.41 -5.42 -8.71
N ASP A 47 1.60 -5.86 -9.11
CA ASP A 47 1.79 -6.79 -10.23
C ASP A 47 1.04 -6.24 -11.45
N ASP A 48 0.02 -6.93 -11.94
CA ASP A 48 -0.79 -6.49 -13.09
C ASP A 48 -2.09 -5.80 -12.69
N TYR A 49 -2.32 -5.61 -11.40
CA TYR A 49 -3.55 -5.02 -10.92
C TYR A 49 -3.43 -3.50 -10.85
N ASN A 50 -4.36 -2.79 -11.48
CA ASN A 50 -4.41 -1.33 -11.42
C ASN A 50 -5.07 -0.88 -10.13
N LEU A 51 -4.37 -0.04 -9.37
CA LEU A 51 -4.84 0.51 -8.12
C LEU A 51 -5.18 1.99 -8.33
N GLU A 52 -6.41 2.38 -8.00
CA GLU A 52 -6.86 3.77 -8.15
C GLU A 52 -7.53 4.27 -6.87
N ASN A 53 -7.25 5.50 -6.50
CA ASN A 53 -7.87 6.14 -5.35
C ASN A 53 -7.85 5.27 -4.09
N HIS A 54 -6.74 4.60 -3.87
CA HIS A 54 -6.63 3.69 -2.73
C HIS A 54 -6.11 4.44 -1.51
N ASN A 55 -6.67 4.14 -0.35
CA ASN A 55 -6.26 4.81 0.89
C ASN A 55 -4.85 4.42 1.30
N LEU A 56 -4.06 5.43 1.62
CA LEU A 56 -2.75 5.26 2.23
C LEU A 56 -2.88 5.68 3.69
N ALA A 57 -2.64 4.76 4.60
CA ALA A 57 -2.80 5.03 6.02
C ALA A 57 -1.48 5.43 6.66
N PRO A 58 -1.40 6.62 7.25
CA PRO A 58 -0.22 6.96 8.04
C PRO A 58 -0.26 6.19 9.35
N ARG A 59 0.90 5.74 9.80
CA ARG A 59 1.03 5.04 11.07
C ARG A 59 2.02 5.80 11.93
N LYS A 60 1.68 5.95 13.21
CA LYS A 60 2.57 6.59 14.15
C LYS A 60 3.76 5.67 14.40
N ASP A 61 4.96 6.18 14.19
CA ASP A 61 6.21 5.46 14.42
C ASP A 61 6.37 4.20 13.56
N GLU A 62 5.61 4.10 12.45
CA GLU A 62 5.72 2.97 11.54
C GLU A 62 5.60 3.46 10.10
N ASP A 63 5.97 2.61 9.15
CA ASP A 63 5.79 2.89 7.74
C ASP A 63 4.31 3.02 7.40
N TYR A 64 4.02 3.72 6.34
CA TYR A 64 2.65 3.83 5.83
C TYR A 64 2.18 2.48 5.32
N LEU A 65 0.86 2.27 5.36
CA LEU A 65 0.26 1.01 4.92
C LEU A 65 -0.78 1.23 3.84
N ILE A 66 -0.88 0.26 2.93
CA ILE A 66 -2.07 0.15 2.08
C ILE A 66 -2.76 -1.16 2.42
N SER A 67 -4.08 -1.13 2.52
CA SER A 67 -4.85 -2.35 2.79
C SER A 67 -5.02 -3.15 1.50
N ILE A 68 -5.00 -4.47 1.63
CA ILE A 68 -5.19 -5.37 0.49
C ILE A 68 -6.46 -6.17 0.76
N ASN A 69 -7.57 -5.73 0.19
CA ASN A 69 -8.85 -6.37 0.43
C ASN A 69 -8.97 -7.70 -0.32
N LYS A 70 -10.06 -8.41 -0.07
CA LYS A 70 -10.29 -9.72 -0.66
C LYS A 70 -10.26 -9.69 -2.18
N THR A 71 -10.89 -8.68 -2.77
CA THR A 71 -10.94 -8.53 -4.23
C THR A 71 -9.54 -8.41 -4.81
N ILE A 72 -8.70 -7.57 -4.20
CA ILE A 72 -7.32 -7.39 -4.65
C ILE A 72 -6.53 -8.69 -4.50
N ARG A 73 -6.68 -9.35 -3.34
CA ARG A 73 -5.97 -10.62 -3.13
C ARG A 73 -6.34 -11.67 -4.17
N GLU A 74 -7.62 -11.74 -4.52
CA GLU A 74 -8.08 -12.70 -5.54
C GLU A 74 -7.50 -12.38 -6.92
N LYS A 75 -7.46 -11.10 -7.26
CA LYS A 75 -6.90 -10.66 -8.55
C LYS A 75 -5.40 -10.92 -8.63
N LEU A 76 -4.69 -10.70 -7.52
CA LEU A 76 -3.25 -10.92 -7.48
C LEU A 76 -2.89 -12.40 -7.37
N ASN A 77 -3.80 -13.22 -6.85
CA ASN A 77 -3.54 -14.63 -6.55
C ASN A 77 -2.30 -14.77 -5.65
N LYS A 78 -2.22 -13.94 -4.63
CA LYS A 78 -1.09 -13.90 -3.69
C LYS A 78 -1.59 -14.15 -2.26
N LYS A 79 -0.69 -14.62 -1.43
CA LYS A 79 -0.96 -14.89 -0.02
C LYS A 79 0.12 -14.23 0.84
N PRO A 80 -0.10 -14.09 2.16
CA PRO A 80 0.90 -13.51 3.05
C PRO A 80 2.25 -14.21 2.89
N GLY A 81 3.30 -13.40 2.82
CA GLY A 81 4.65 -13.88 2.57
C GLY A 81 5.08 -13.77 1.12
N ASP A 82 4.13 -13.67 0.19
CA ASP A 82 4.45 -13.51 -1.22
C ASP A 82 4.87 -12.08 -1.51
N LYS A 83 5.77 -11.92 -2.47
CA LYS A 83 6.21 -10.61 -2.92
C LYS A 83 5.34 -10.12 -4.06
N ILE A 84 5.05 -8.83 -4.04
CA ILE A 84 4.24 -8.16 -5.05
C ILE A 84 5.07 -7.02 -5.63
N LEU A 85 5.11 -6.92 -6.95
CA LEU A 85 5.81 -5.82 -7.60
C LEU A 85 4.93 -4.58 -7.50
N VAL A 86 5.45 -3.55 -6.84
CA VAL A 86 4.66 -2.36 -6.49
C VAL A 86 5.18 -1.12 -7.18
N ASN A 87 4.27 -0.37 -7.78
CA ASN A 87 4.51 0.98 -8.26
C ASN A 87 3.39 1.85 -7.71
N LEU A 88 3.74 2.90 -6.99
CA LEU A 88 2.73 3.77 -6.38
C LEU A 88 3.08 5.24 -6.57
N TRP A 89 2.04 6.02 -6.81
CA TRP A 89 2.12 7.48 -6.88
C TRP A 89 1.12 8.07 -5.90
N LEU A 90 1.55 9.13 -5.20
CA LEU A 90 0.66 9.88 -4.33
C LEU A 90 -0.20 10.79 -5.19
N GLU A 91 -1.51 10.73 -4.98
CA GLU A 91 -2.43 11.64 -5.66
C GLU A 91 -2.62 12.89 -4.82
N PHE A 92 -2.52 14.04 -5.46
CA PHE A 92 -2.83 15.32 -4.83
C PHE A 92 -4.27 15.68 -5.15
N LEU A 93 -4.96 16.14 -4.14
CA LEU A 93 -6.34 16.59 -4.29
C LEU A 93 -6.40 18.10 -4.51
#